data_e945b68b09e15ea8f2b73130e0db6006
#
_entry.id   e945b68b09e15ea8f2b73130e0db6006
#
_cell.length_a   1.000
_cell.length_b   1.000
_cell.length_c   1.000
_cell.angle_alpha   90.00
_cell.angle_beta   90.00
_cell.angle_gamma   90.00
#
_symmetry.space_group_name_H-M   'P 1'
#
loop_
_entity.id
_entity.type
_entity.pdbx_description
1 polymer ?
#
loop_
_entity_poly.entity_id
_entity_poly.type
_entity_poly.pdbx_seq_one_letter_code
_entity_poly.pdbx_strand_id
1 'polypeptide(L)'
;MNEKSKEKLSIARTKMLLDAPFFGILAVGLNLIEDRNLPFRTMSTNGENIKYDPDFIEKIDDKELISIFVHEIFHCIFYHQARRNERPPLNWNLAADFVVNDHVKEMGYKLSERWLYTPDFKGKTVEEVYDILQKKANEQKKQGGQEGQSDDPVQRAVDMWNSQGGEGQGSWNVGEITDAPSQDGLGSPTKNDLEYSEQEWKTKTVAAAQEAKNCGNMPGGMERYIEGLTEPKIPWKSQLWQFLNEMVKNDYSWMRPNPRYMQSGCILPGLSSIEAGTGVILMDVSGSVYEEEIRQMAGEMDEILTVIPGLKLRFMAVDTSIRADEQFTQEDVPIKLKAVGGGGTDFRPGFERLEKEFETPKFLIYFTDMCCYSFPDRHPDYPVLWAFVGRGDYSDEPPPFGTVINVDLDK
;
A
#
# COMPACT_ATOMS: atom_id res chain seq x y z
N MET A 1 -36.59 18.56 -9.56
CA MET A 1 -35.49 17.77 -10.18
C MET A 1 -35.36 18.19 -11.63
N ASN A 2 -34.16 18.49 -12.08
CA ASN A 2 -33.93 18.92 -13.47
C ASN A 2 -33.88 17.69 -14.39
N GLU A 3 -34.92 17.48 -15.21
CA GLU A 3 -35.04 16.33 -16.12
C GLU A 3 -33.88 16.26 -17.15
N LYS A 4 -33.47 17.43 -17.68
CA LYS A 4 -32.40 17.50 -18.69
C LYS A 4 -31.05 17.02 -18.20
N SER A 5 -30.64 17.43 -16.98
CA SER A 5 -29.38 16.99 -16.40
C SER A 5 -29.37 15.48 -16.11
N LYS A 6 -30.52 14.93 -15.67
CA LYS A 6 -30.65 13.47 -15.46
C LYS A 6 -30.55 12.69 -16.76
N GLU A 7 -31.24 13.13 -17.80
CA GLU A 7 -31.19 12.51 -19.13
C GLU A 7 -29.75 12.52 -19.65
N LYS A 8 -29.06 13.65 -19.55
CA LYS A 8 -27.65 13.79 -19.96
C LYS A 8 -26.71 12.85 -19.20
N LEU A 9 -26.86 12.73 -17.88
CA LEU A 9 -26.09 11.80 -17.05
C LEU A 9 -26.39 10.34 -17.41
N SER A 10 -27.64 9.99 -17.70
CA SER A 10 -28.04 8.65 -18.14
C SER A 10 -27.41 8.29 -19.50
N ILE A 11 -27.45 9.22 -20.45
CA ILE A 11 -26.80 9.04 -21.77
C ILE A 11 -25.28 8.86 -21.60
N ALA A 12 -24.64 9.68 -20.77
CA ALA A 12 -23.20 9.57 -20.51
C ALA A 12 -22.84 8.19 -19.94
N ARG A 13 -23.57 7.68 -18.93
CA ARG A 13 -23.35 6.34 -18.38
C ARG A 13 -23.58 5.24 -19.40
N THR A 14 -24.62 5.33 -20.22
CA THR A 14 -24.87 4.36 -21.29
C THR A 14 -23.73 4.34 -22.29
N LYS A 15 -23.23 5.52 -22.66
CA LYS A 15 -22.09 5.63 -23.56
C LYS A 15 -20.82 5.04 -22.95
N MET A 16 -20.57 5.30 -21.68
CA MET A 16 -19.44 4.69 -20.96
C MET A 16 -19.53 3.17 -20.91
N LEU A 17 -20.72 2.58 -20.73
CA LEU A 17 -20.92 1.13 -20.77
C LEU A 17 -20.53 0.52 -22.14
N LEU A 18 -20.77 1.24 -23.22
CA LEU A 18 -20.50 0.77 -24.58
C LEU A 18 -19.02 1.01 -24.98
N ASP A 19 -18.49 2.20 -24.71
CA ASP A 19 -17.19 2.64 -25.20
C ASP A 19 -16.04 2.31 -24.22
N ALA A 20 -16.33 2.25 -22.91
CA ALA A 20 -15.37 2.02 -21.84
C ALA A 20 -16.01 1.17 -20.71
N PRO A 21 -16.26 -0.14 -20.95
CA PRO A 21 -17.04 -1.01 -20.05
C PRO A 21 -16.55 -0.99 -18.61
N PHE A 22 -15.24 -0.97 -18.39
CA PHE A 22 -14.65 -0.89 -17.05
C PHE A 22 -15.21 0.27 -16.23
N PHE A 23 -15.07 1.49 -16.75
CA PHE A 23 -15.59 2.69 -16.08
C PHE A 23 -17.13 2.76 -16.10
N GLY A 24 -17.75 2.27 -17.18
CA GLY A 24 -19.21 2.27 -17.32
C GLY A 24 -19.89 1.43 -16.24
N ILE A 25 -19.38 0.24 -15.95
CA ILE A 25 -19.89 -0.66 -14.89
C ILE A 25 -19.78 0.03 -13.52
N LEU A 26 -18.62 0.61 -13.23
CA LEU A 26 -18.39 1.33 -11.96
C LEU A 26 -19.28 2.57 -11.85
N ALA A 27 -19.46 3.33 -12.95
CA ALA A 27 -20.35 4.49 -12.98
C ALA A 27 -21.80 4.13 -12.69
N VAL A 28 -22.31 3.03 -13.23
CA VAL A 28 -23.70 2.58 -13.01
C VAL A 28 -23.90 2.13 -11.56
N GLY A 29 -22.88 1.60 -10.92
CA GLY A 29 -22.92 1.18 -9.52
C GLY A 29 -23.04 2.32 -8.51
N LEU A 30 -22.84 3.59 -8.92
CA LEU A 30 -22.96 4.77 -8.07
C LEU A 30 -24.34 5.42 -8.17
N ASN A 31 -24.93 5.85 -7.05
CA ASN A 31 -26.19 6.57 -7.04
C ASN A 31 -25.98 8.04 -7.44
N LEU A 32 -26.88 8.61 -8.23
CA LEU A 32 -26.81 10.02 -8.63
C LEU A 32 -27.76 10.85 -7.77
N ILE A 33 -27.23 11.87 -7.10
CA ILE A 33 -27.96 12.77 -6.21
C ILE A 33 -27.79 14.21 -6.68
N GLU A 34 -28.93 14.87 -7.01
CA GLU A 34 -28.93 16.31 -7.30
C GLU A 34 -28.66 17.09 -6.02
N ASP A 35 -27.61 17.92 -6.01
CA ASP A 35 -27.26 18.80 -4.90
C ASP A 35 -26.81 20.17 -5.43
N ARG A 36 -27.59 21.21 -5.17
CA ARG A 36 -27.31 22.59 -5.58
C ARG A 36 -26.43 23.35 -4.59
N ASN A 37 -26.11 22.72 -3.45
CA ASN A 37 -25.35 23.34 -2.38
C ASN A 37 -23.91 22.83 -2.35
N LEU A 38 -23.46 22.15 -3.43
CA LEU A 38 -22.08 21.72 -3.53
C LEU A 38 -21.13 22.93 -3.47
N PRO A 39 -20.08 22.90 -2.64
CA PRO A 39 -19.15 24.02 -2.45
C PRO A 39 -18.53 24.50 -3.77
N PHE A 40 -18.21 23.60 -4.66
CA PHE A 40 -17.56 23.89 -5.96
C PHE A 40 -18.53 23.80 -7.16
N ARG A 41 -19.81 23.54 -6.95
CA ARG A 41 -20.83 23.43 -7.99
C ARG A 41 -20.42 22.55 -9.18
N THR A 42 -19.87 21.39 -8.91
CA THR A 42 -19.42 20.40 -9.91
C THR A 42 -20.04 19.05 -9.66
N MET A 43 -19.22 18.02 -9.55
CA MET A 43 -19.58 16.69 -9.07
C MET A 43 -18.71 16.34 -7.86
N SER A 44 -19.21 15.45 -7.00
CA SER A 44 -18.45 14.93 -5.87
C SER A 44 -18.85 13.50 -5.58
N THR A 45 -17.93 12.72 -5.01
CA THR A 45 -18.18 11.33 -4.64
C THR A 45 -17.83 11.03 -3.19
N ASN A 46 -18.55 10.07 -2.60
CA ASN A 46 -18.20 9.45 -1.31
C ASN A 46 -18.01 7.93 -1.42
N GLY A 47 -17.91 7.40 -2.64
CA GLY A 47 -17.80 5.97 -2.91
C GLY A 47 -19.14 5.22 -3.02
N GLU A 48 -20.27 5.80 -2.61
CA GLU A 48 -21.60 5.24 -2.76
C GLU A 48 -22.46 6.10 -3.72
N ASN A 49 -22.33 7.40 -3.58
CA ASN A 49 -23.10 8.39 -4.29
C ASN A 49 -22.21 9.33 -5.08
N ILE A 50 -22.72 9.78 -6.24
CA ILE A 50 -22.22 10.95 -6.96
C ILE A 50 -23.25 12.05 -6.80
N LYS A 51 -22.86 13.11 -6.08
CA LYS A 51 -23.63 14.35 -6.01
C LYS A 51 -23.24 15.23 -7.17
N TYR A 52 -24.21 15.96 -7.73
CA TYR A 52 -23.96 16.84 -8.87
C TYR A 52 -24.79 18.11 -8.83
N ASP A 53 -24.22 19.23 -9.29
CA ASP A 53 -24.97 20.47 -9.57
C ASP A 53 -25.63 20.37 -10.96
N PRO A 54 -26.96 20.43 -11.08
CA PRO A 54 -27.66 20.30 -12.37
C PRO A 54 -27.32 21.41 -13.34
N ASP A 55 -27.07 22.64 -12.88
CA ASP A 55 -26.76 23.78 -13.74
C ASP A 55 -25.36 23.66 -14.35
N PHE A 56 -24.43 22.97 -13.64
CA PHE A 56 -23.12 22.62 -14.14
C PHE A 56 -23.23 21.54 -15.22
N ILE A 57 -23.98 20.46 -14.97
CA ILE A 57 -24.15 19.35 -15.92
C ILE A 57 -24.74 19.82 -17.26
N GLU A 58 -25.66 20.79 -17.23
CA GLU A 58 -26.20 21.32 -18.48
C GLU A 58 -25.20 22.10 -19.33
N LYS A 59 -24.23 22.74 -18.72
CA LYS A 59 -23.25 23.63 -19.40
C LYS A 59 -22.06 22.92 -20.01
N ILE A 60 -21.63 21.82 -19.45
CA ILE A 60 -20.44 21.06 -19.92
C ILE A 60 -20.79 20.22 -21.16
N ASP A 61 -19.81 19.90 -21.99
CA ASP A 61 -20.02 19.01 -23.11
C ASP A 61 -20.00 17.53 -22.67
N ASP A 62 -20.46 16.62 -23.55
CA ASP A 62 -20.57 15.19 -23.22
C ASP A 62 -19.23 14.53 -23.00
N LYS A 63 -18.16 14.97 -23.67
CA LYS A 63 -16.82 14.41 -23.50
C LYS A 63 -16.24 14.84 -22.15
N GLU A 64 -16.42 16.10 -21.78
CA GLU A 64 -16.02 16.62 -20.49
C GLU A 64 -16.79 15.92 -19.36
N LEU A 65 -18.10 15.69 -19.54
CA LEU A 65 -18.88 14.94 -18.57
C LEU A 65 -18.37 13.51 -18.34
N ILE A 66 -18.00 12.80 -19.42
CA ILE A 66 -17.38 11.46 -19.30
C ILE A 66 -16.03 11.55 -18.58
N SER A 67 -15.19 12.55 -18.89
CA SER A 67 -13.92 12.74 -18.20
C SER A 67 -14.09 12.98 -16.70
N ILE A 68 -15.15 13.73 -16.30
CA ILE A 68 -15.48 13.96 -14.89
C ILE A 68 -15.98 12.66 -14.23
N PHE A 69 -16.81 11.87 -14.90
CA PHE A 69 -17.20 10.57 -14.36
C PHE A 69 -15.99 9.66 -14.11
N VAL A 70 -15.07 9.60 -15.06
CA VAL A 70 -13.85 8.81 -14.92
C VAL A 70 -13.00 9.32 -13.76
N HIS A 71 -12.91 10.64 -13.57
CA HIS A 71 -12.23 11.26 -12.44
C HIS A 71 -12.87 10.84 -11.09
N GLU A 72 -14.19 10.97 -10.93
CA GLU A 72 -14.87 10.57 -9.70
C GLU A 72 -14.71 9.06 -9.42
N ILE A 73 -14.69 8.23 -10.46
CA ILE A 73 -14.49 6.79 -10.34
C ILE A 73 -13.06 6.48 -9.90
N PHE A 74 -12.04 7.20 -10.37
CA PHE A 74 -10.68 7.01 -9.90
C PHE A 74 -10.52 7.35 -8.42
N HIS A 75 -11.22 8.37 -7.90
CA HIS A 75 -11.24 8.60 -6.46
C HIS A 75 -11.73 7.38 -5.69
N CYS A 76 -12.76 6.72 -6.20
CA CYS A 76 -13.31 5.51 -5.58
C CYS A 76 -12.34 4.31 -5.71
N ILE A 77 -11.75 4.11 -6.90
CA ILE A 77 -10.79 3.01 -7.17
C ILE A 77 -9.56 3.11 -6.25
N PHE A 78 -9.10 4.33 -5.97
CA PHE A 78 -7.94 4.59 -5.10
C PHE A 78 -8.33 4.77 -3.63
N TYR A 79 -9.59 4.55 -3.27
CA TYR A 79 -10.13 4.61 -1.90
C TYR A 79 -9.90 5.96 -1.21
N HIS A 80 -9.88 7.07 -1.96
CA HIS A 80 -9.58 8.38 -1.40
C HIS A 80 -10.57 8.80 -0.32
N GLN A 81 -11.84 8.37 -0.42
CA GLN A 81 -12.90 8.56 0.57
C GLN A 81 -12.65 7.81 1.89
N ALA A 82 -11.78 6.78 1.89
CA ALA A 82 -11.45 5.99 3.06
C ALA A 82 -10.05 6.30 3.63
N ARG A 83 -9.14 6.86 2.81
CA ARG A 83 -7.72 7.07 3.15
C ARG A 83 -7.39 8.46 3.68
N ARG A 84 -8.36 9.36 3.78
CA ARG A 84 -8.11 10.75 4.22
C ARG A 84 -7.54 10.83 5.64
N ASN A 85 -7.96 9.95 6.53
CA ASN A 85 -7.62 9.98 7.94
C ASN A 85 -7.98 11.36 8.57
N GLU A 86 -7.09 11.92 9.37
CA GLU A 86 -7.29 13.23 10.03
C GLU A 86 -6.90 14.44 9.15
N ARG A 87 -6.53 14.22 7.88
CA ARG A 87 -6.14 15.32 6.99
C ARG A 87 -7.34 16.22 6.67
N PRO A 88 -7.14 17.56 6.58
CA PRO A 88 -8.20 18.48 6.18
C PRO A 88 -8.80 18.12 4.81
N PRO A 89 -10.14 18.07 4.67
CA PRO A 89 -10.81 17.59 3.45
C PRO A 89 -10.34 18.30 2.18
N LEU A 90 -10.30 19.63 2.18
CA LEU A 90 -9.87 20.40 1.01
C LEU A 90 -8.44 20.07 0.60
N ASN A 91 -7.53 20.00 1.57
CA ASN A 91 -6.12 19.77 1.30
C ASN A 91 -5.88 18.36 0.75
N TRP A 92 -6.61 17.38 1.30
CA TRP A 92 -6.58 16.01 0.81
C TRP A 92 -7.12 15.93 -0.62
N ASN A 93 -8.24 16.60 -0.89
CA ASN A 93 -8.85 16.65 -2.21
C ASN A 93 -7.89 17.25 -3.26
N LEU A 94 -7.25 18.38 -2.95
CA LEU A 94 -6.27 19.00 -3.86
C LEU A 94 -5.12 18.04 -4.22
N ALA A 95 -4.60 17.31 -3.26
CA ALA A 95 -3.54 16.33 -3.50
C ALA A 95 -4.05 15.14 -4.33
N ALA A 96 -5.24 14.63 -4.02
CA ALA A 96 -5.86 13.52 -4.71
C ALA A 96 -6.19 13.85 -6.17
N ASP A 97 -6.64 15.08 -6.46
CA ASP A 97 -6.94 15.54 -7.81
C ASP A 97 -5.72 15.54 -8.72
N PHE A 98 -4.54 15.91 -8.23
CA PHE A 98 -3.31 15.82 -9.03
C PHE A 98 -3.03 14.39 -9.48
N VAL A 99 -3.19 13.42 -8.57
CA VAL A 99 -2.96 12.01 -8.86
C VAL A 99 -4.02 11.45 -9.80
N VAL A 100 -5.28 11.72 -9.52
CA VAL A 100 -6.39 11.27 -10.37
C VAL A 100 -6.30 11.85 -11.78
N ASN A 101 -6.01 13.14 -11.91
CA ASN A 101 -5.92 13.79 -13.20
C ASN A 101 -4.76 13.28 -14.07
N ASP A 102 -3.68 12.80 -13.46
CA ASP A 102 -2.61 12.11 -14.17
C ASP A 102 -3.13 10.81 -14.81
N HIS A 103 -3.84 9.99 -14.05
CA HIS A 103 -4.47 8.76 -14.56
C HIS A 103 -5.56 9.01 -15.60
N VAL A 104 -6.42 10.01 -15.40
CA VAL A 104 -7.45 10.41 -16.39
C VAL A 104 -6.79 10.76 -17.73
N LYS A 105 -5.68 11.50 -17.69
CA LYS A 105 -4.90 11.86 -18.88
C LYS A 105 -4.22 10.66 -19.52
N GLU A 106 -3.63 9.76 -18.72
CA GLU A 106 -3.01 8.53 -19.22
C GLU A 106 -4.03 7.61 -19.94
N MET A 107 -5.29 7.60 -19.48
CA MET A 107 -6.39 6.88 -20.14
C MET A 107 -6.88 7.59 -21.43
N GLY A 108 -6.29 8.70 -21.81
CA GLY A 108 -6.61 9.43 -23.04
C GLY A 108 -7.84 10.34 -22.93
N TYR A 109 -8.36 10.58 -21.74
CA TYR A 109 -9.44 11.53 -21.53
C TYR A 109 -8.92 12.97 -21.51
N LYS A 110 -9.77 13.90 -22.00
CA LYS A 110 -9.41 15.31 -22.08
C LYS A 110 -9.56 15.97 -20.70
N LEU A 111 -8.47 16.53 -20.19
CA LEU A 111 -8.52 17.40 -19.03
C LEU A 111 -8.97 18.80 -19.43
N SER A 112 -9.82 19.43 -18.61
CA SER A 112 -10.11 20.86 -18.71
C SER A 112 -8.86 21.67 -18.31
N GLU A 113 -8.66 22.86 -18.89
CA GLU A 113 -7.55 23.76 -18.55
C GLU A 113 -7.52 24.18 -17.06
N ARG A 114 -8.65 24.01 -16.38
CA ARG A 114 -8.81 24.35 -14.96
C ARG A 114 -8.43 23.22 -14.00
N TRP A 115 -8.22 22.01 -14.50
CA TRP A 115 -7.90 20.87 -13.67
C TRP A 115 -6.47 20.95 -13.11
N LEU A 116 -6.29 20.43 -11.91
CA LEU A 116 -4.97 20.36 -11.26
C LEU A 116 -4.17 19.23 -11.89
N TYR A 117 -3.19 19.57 -12.70
CA TYR A 117 -2.31 18.62 -13.34
C TYR A 117 -0.90 19.18 -13.49
N THR A 118 0.11 18.40 -13.14
CA THR A 118 1.52 18.66 -13.45
C THR A 118 2.26 17.36 -13.69
N PRO A 119 3.16 17.28 -14.70
CA PRO A 119 4.00 16.12 -14.91
C PRO A 119 4.94 15.79 -13.73
N ASP A 120 5.24 16.76 -12.88
CA ASP A 120 6.15 16.62 -11.74
C ASP A 120 5.61 15.66 -10.66
N PHE A 121 4.30 15.40 -10.66
CA PHE A 121 3.66 14.51 -9.72
C PHE A 121 3.33 13.13 -10.31
N LYS A 122 3.78 12.87 -11.54
CA LYS A 122 3.55 11.58 -12.18
C LYS A 122 4.11 10.43 -11.37
N GLY A 123 3.27 9.41 -11.13
CA GLY A 123 3.62 8.20 -10.39
C GLY A 123 3.78 8.38 -8.88
N LYS A 124 3.45 9.57 -8.34
CA LYS A 124 3.43 9.80 -6.89
C LYS A 124 2.12 9.36 -6.26
N THR A 125 2.19 8.94 -5.01
CA THR A 125 1.01 8.67 -4.19
C THR A 125 0.36 9.98 -3.74
N VAL A 126 -0.91 9.92 -3.32
CA VAL A 126 -1.62 11.09 -2.81
C VAL A 126 -0.96 11.65 -1.55
N GLU A 127 -0.45 10.78 -0.70
CA GLU A 127 0.27 11.14 0.52
C GLU A 127 1.55 11.93 0.20
N GLU A 128 2.33 11.48 -0.77
CA GLU A 128 3.54 12.20 -1.21
C GLU A 128 3.23 13.57 -1.80
N VAL A 129 2.18 13.66 -2.62
CA VAL A 129 1.73 14.95 -3.18
C VAL A 129 1.23 15.86 -2.07
N TYR A 130 0.48 15.31 -1.10
CA TYR A 130 0.02 16.04 0.08
C TYR A 130 1.19 16.66 0.84
N ASP A 131 2.21 15.88 1.14
CA ASP A 131 3.40 16.33 1.88
C ASP A 131 4.18 17.40 1.12
N ILE A 132 4.28 17.29 -0.21
CA ILE A 132 4.92 18.29 -1.06
C ILE A 132 4.13 19.61 -1.04
N LEU A 133 2.80 19.56 -1.20
CA LEU A 133 1.95 20.74 -1.16
C LEU A 133 1.98 21.41 0.22
N GLN A 134 1.96 20.62 1.30
CA GLN A 134 2.05 21.11 2.66
C GLN A 134 3.37 21.85 2.91
N LYS A 135 4.50 21.30 2.44
CA LYS A 135 5.81 21.98 2.55
C LYS A 135 5.82 23.31 1.81
N LYS A 136 5.37 23.34 0.57
CA LYS A 136 5.29 24.56 -0.24
C LYS A 136 4.37 25.60 0.40
N ALA A 137 3.21 25.20 0.93
CA ALA A 137 2.28 26.08 1.62
C ALA A 137 2.90 26.70 2.89
N ASN A 138 3.64 25.92 3.65
CA ASN A 138 4.34 26.39 4.84
C ASN A 138 5.50 27.37 4.49
N GLU A 139 6.21 27.13 3.41
CA GLU A 139 7.28 28.01 2.89
C GLU A 139 6.70 29.35 2.43
N GLN A 140 5.59 29.33 1.70
CA GLN A 140 4.91 30.55 1.25
C GLN A 140 4.42 31.39 2.43
N LYS A 141 3.84 30.78 3.47
CA LYS A 141 3.43 31.48 4.70
C LYS A 141 4.61 32.17 5.39
N LYS A 142 5.79 31.53 5.44
CA LYS A 142 7.00 32.11 6.05
C LYS A 142 7.57 33.28 5.27
N GLN A 143 7.39 33.30 3.93
CA GLN A 143 7.92 34.36 3.05
C GLN A 143 6.98 35.56 2.91
N GLY A 144 5.82 35.57 3.56
CA GLY A 144 4.85 36.66 3.50
C GLY A 144 4.27 36.86 2.09
N GLY A 145 4.17 35.76 1.31
CA GLY A 145 3.79 35.77 -0.09
C GLY A 145 2.38 36.33 -0.30
N GLN A 146 2.25 37.23 -1.27
CA GLN A 146 0.95 37.74 -1.75
C GLN A 146 0.27 36.61 -2.56
N GLU A 147 -1.04 36.42 -2.33
CA GLU A 147 -1.90 35.64 -3.19
C GLU A 147 -1.87 36.22 -4.62
N GLY A 148 -1.30 35.50 -5.56
CA GLY A 148 -1.25 35.88 -6.97
C GLY A 148 -2.07 34.91 -7.80
N GLN A 149 -2.80 35.40 -8.80
CA GLN A 149 -3.36 34.52 -9.84
C GLN A 149 -2.18 33.95 -10.66
N SER A 150 -1.79 32.72 -10.34
CA SER A 150 -0.75 31.99 -11.07
C SER A 150 -1.39 30.99 -12.04
N ASP A 151 -0.84 30.90 -13.25
CA ASP A 151 -1.22 29.85 -14.20
C ASP A 151 -0.64 28.48 -13.83
N ASP A 152 0.33 28.42 -12.91
CA ASP A 152 0.92 27.20 -12.41
C ASP A 152 -0.10 26.44 -11.52
N PRO A 153 -0.47 25.19 -11.90
CA PRO A 153 -1.43 24.39 -11.12
C PRO A 153 -0.99 24.13 -9.67
N VAL A 154 0.32 23.98 -9.44
CA VAL A 154 0.85 23.74 -8.11
C VAL A 154 0.72 25.00 -7.24
N GLN A 155 1.04 26.17 -7.80
CA GLN A 155 0.89 27.43 -7.08
C GLN A 155 -0.57 27.71 -6.76
N ARG A 156 -1.49 27.44 -7.69
CA ARG A 156 -2.93 27.56 -7.45
C ARG A 156 -3.40 26.67 -6.29
N ALA A 157 -2.95 25.41 -6.25
CA ALA A 157 -3.27 24.49 -5.16
C ALA A 157 -2.72 24.99 -3.83
N VAL A 158 -1.50 25.53 -3.81
CA VAL A 158 -0.88 26.12 -2.60
C VAL A 158 -1.65 27.35 -2.11
N ASP A 159 -2.11 28.20 -3.00
CA ASP A 159 -2.92 29.38 -2.66
C ASP A 159 -4.28 28.97 -2.08
N MET A 160 -4.94 27.98 -2.67
CA MET A 160 -6.18 27.37 -2.13
C MET A 160 -5.95 26.71 -0.76
N TRP A 161 -4.82 26.02 -0.59
CA TRP A 161 -4.43 25.40 0.68
C TRP A 161 -4.29 26.43 1.81
N ASN A 162 -3.73 27.60 1.51
CA ASN A 162 -3.48 28.64 2.47
C ASN A 162 -4.71 29.50 2.78
N SER A 163 -5.66 29.60 1.86
CA SER A 163 -6.88 30.42 2.01
C SER A 163 -7.87 29.90 3.04
N GLN A 164 -7.72 28.67 3.55
CA GLN A 164 -8.52 28.02 4.60
C GLN A 164 -9.98 28.53 4.65
N GLY A 165 -10.80 28.14 3.64
CA GLY A 165 -12.24 28.29 3.76
C GLY A 165 -12.82 29.72 3.67
N GLY A 166 -12.06 30.67 3.16
CA GLY A 166 -12.65 31.93 2.68
C GLY A 166 -13.49 31.59 1.45
N GLU A 167 -14.74 32.08 1.41
CA GLU A 167 -15.64 32.05 0.25
C GLU A 167 -14.99 32.75 -0.96
N GLY A 168 -13.90 32.17 -1.46
CA GLY A 168 -13.24 32.58 -2.69
C GLY A 168 -14.08 32.13 -3.87
N GLN A 169 -14.86 33.06 -4.43
CA GLN A 169 -15.56 32.95 -5.71
C GLN A 169 -14.56 32.69 -6.85
N GLY A 170 -13.95 31.53 -6.89
CA GLY A 170 -13.19 31.00 -8.03
C GLY A 170 -13.94 29.79 -8.55
N SER A 171 -14.52 29.88 -9.74
CA SER A 171 -15.11 28.78 -10.50
C SER A 171 -14.04 27.76 -10.89
N TRP A 172 -13.53 27.01 -9.94
CA TRP A 172 -12.56 25.95 -10.19
C TRP A 172 -13.30 24.61 -10.20
N ASN A 173 -13.13 23.83 -11.27
CA ASN A 173 -13.64 22.46 -11.37
C ASN A 173 -12.70 21.52 -10.59
N VAL A 174 -12.69 21.68 -9.27
CA VAL A 174 -12.10 20.70 -8.36
C VAL A 174 -13.22 19.76 -7.98
N GLY A 175 -13.11 18.48 -8.27
CA GLY A 175 -14.01 17.47 -7.73
C GLY A 175 -13.94 17.55 -6.20
N GLU A 176 -14.99 17.13 -5.52
CA GLU A 176 -14.99 17.07 -4.05
C GLU A 176 -15.10 15.62 -3.61
N ILE A 177 -14.11 15.16 -2.83
CA ILE A 177 -14.22 13.87 -2.17
C ILE A 177 -14.80 14.11 -0.79
N THR A 178 -15.88 13.44 -0.48
CA THR A 178 -16.39 13.36 0.89
C THR A 178 -16.08 11.98 1.47
N ASP A 179 -15.97 11.90 2.80
CA ASP A 179 -15.72 10.63 3.47
C ASP A 179 -16.77 9.58 3.12
N ALA A 180 -16.37 8.32 3.15
CA ALA A 180 -17.29 7.20 3.01
C ALA A 180 -18.45 7.32 4.03
N PRO A 181 -19.67 6.93 3.68
CA PRO A 181 -20.79 7.01 4.61
C PRO A 181 -20.61 6.01 5.76
N SER A 182 -21.12 6.35 6.96
CA SER A 182 -21.23 5.37 8.03
C SER A 182 -22.33 4.36 7.69
N GLN A 183 -22.14 3.08 8.04
CA GLN A 183 -23.11 2.01 7.72
C GLN A 183 -24.46 2.19 8.44
N ASP A 184 -24.45 2.82 9.60
CA ASP A 184 -25.67 3.15 10.36
C ASP A 184 -26.33 4.46 9.92
N GLY A 185 -25.71 5.21 9.01
CA GLY A 185 -26.20 6.50 8.51
C GLY A 185 -26.15 7.65 9.53
N LEU A 186 -25.52 7.43 10.68
CA LEU A 186 -25.48 8.38 11.81
C LEU A 186 -24.04 8.77 12.13
N GLY A 187 -23.66 9.99 11.73
CA GLY A 187 -22.38 10.59 12.12
C GLY A 187 -21.21 10.37 11.17
N SER A 188 -20.00 10.56 11.67
CA SER A 188 -18.76 10.33 10.90
C SER A 188 -18.47 8.84 10.80
N PRO A 189 -17.87 8.38 9.68
CA PRO A 189 -17.55 6.98 9.49
C PRO A 189 -16.56 6.48 10.56
N THR A 190 -16.80 5.26 11.04
CA THR A 190 -15.87 4.55 11.92
C THR A 190 -14.74 3.92 11.10
N LYS A 191 -13.69 3.47 11.77
CA LYS A 191 -12.59 2.75 11.10
C LYS A 191 -13.11 1.52 10.33
N ASN A 192 -14.05 0.79 10.91
CA ASN A 192 -14.68 -0.37 10.26
C ASN A 192 -15.47 0.02 8.99
N ASP A 193 -16.15 1.17 8.99
CA ASP A 193 -16.87 1.67 7.81
C ASP A 193 -15.91 2.01 6.67
N LEU A 194 -14.75 2.60 7.00
CA LEU A 194 -13.71 2.92 6.02
C LEU A 194 -13.08 1.65 5.42
N GLU A 195 -12.74 0.66 6.25
CA GLU A 195 -12.23 -0.65 5.82
C GLU A 195 -13.25 -1.40 4.95
N TYR A 196 -14.53 -1.34 5.32
CA TYR A 196 -15.61 -1.92 4.53
C TYR A 196 -15.72 -1.25 3.15
N SER A 197 -15.71 0.08 3.09
CA SER A 197 -15.76 0.85 1.84
C SER A 197 -14.57 0.50 0.92
N GLU A 198 -13.37 0.37 1.48
CA GLU A 198 -12.19 -0.04 0.73
C GLU A 198 -12.34 -1.45 0.15
N GLN A 199 -12.78 -2.42 0.96
CA GLN A 199 -12.97 -3.80 0.53
C GLN A 199 -14.09 -3.93 -0.51
N GLU A 200 -15.16 -3.18 -0.37
CA GLU A 200 -16.25 -3.14 -1.34
C GLU A 200 -15.77 -2.61 -2.69
N TRP A 201 -15.03 -1.50 -2.70
CA TRP A 201 -14.49 -0.92 -3.92
C TRP A 201 -13.43 -1.80 -4.57
N LYS A 202 -12.60 -2.47 -3.80
CA LYS A 202 -11.68 -3.49 -4.31
C LYS A 202 -12.45 -4.58 -5.07
N THR A 203 -13.49 -5.10 -4.47
CA THR A 203 -14.34 -6.14 -5.09
C THR A 203 -15.04 -5.64 -6.37
N LYS A 204 -15.61 -4.43 -6.34
CA LYS A 204 -16.26 -3.80 -7.51
C LYS A 204 -15.26 -3.56 -8.64
N THR A 205 -14.05 -3.09 -8.33
CA THR A 205 -13.00 -2.83 -9.31
C THR A 205 -12.54 -4.11 -9.99
N VAL A 206 -12.31 -5.18 -9.24
CA VAL A 206 -11.93 -6.49 -9.79
C VAL A 206 -13.04 -7.07 -10.67
N ALA A 207 -14.29 -7.00 -10.22
CA ALA A 207 -15.44 -7.48 -11.01
C ALA A 207 -15.61 -6.69 -12.32
N ALA A 208 -15.50 -5.37 -12.28
CA ALA A 208 -15.58 -4.53 -13.48
C ALA A 208 -14.43 -4.83 -14.47
N ALA A 209 -13.23 -5.10 -13.95
CA ALA A 209 -12.08 -5.48 -14.76
C ALA A 209 -12.28 -6.83 -15.46
N GLN A 210 -12.84 -7.82 -14.76
CA GLN A 210 -13.16 -9.13 -15.32
C GLN A 210 -14.13 -9.00 -16.49
N GLU A 211 -15.20 -8.21 -16.33
CA GLU A 211 -16.17 -7.96 -17.39
C GLU A 211 -15.57 -7.17 -18.56
N ALA A 212 -14.74 -6.16 -18.29
CA ALA A 212 -14.05 -5.40 -19.33
C ALA A 212 -13.06 -6.30 -20.14
N LYS A 213 -12.37 -7.22 -19.47
CA LYS A 213 -11.52 -8.24 -20.15
C LYS A 213 -12.35 -9.16 -21.03
N ASN A 214 -13.51 -9.63 -20.56
CA ASN A 214 -14.44 -10.46 -21.33
C ASN A 214 -14.94 -9.73 -22.59
N CYS A 215 -15.14 -8.41 -22.52
CA CYS A 215 -15.51 -7.58 -23.66
C CYS A 215 -14.33 -7.20 -24.56
N GLY A 216 -13.09 -7.57 -24.21
CA GLY A 216 -11.88 -7.22 -24.97
C GLY A 216 -11.54 -5.71 -24.92
N ASN A 217 -12.02 -4.99 -23.94
CA ASN A 217 -11.89 -3.53 -23.84
C ASN A 217 -11.43 -3.09 -22.44
N MET A 218 -10.29 -3.65 -22.01
CA MET A 218 -9.63 -3.28 -20.75
C MET A 218 -8.79 -2.02 -20.95
N PRO A 219 -8.90 -0.97 -20.11
CA PRO A 219 -8.07 0.22 -20.21
C PRO A 219 -6.59 -0.11 -19.98
N GLY A 220 -5.70 0.29 -20.91
CA GLY A 220 -4.26 0.14 -20.74
C GLY A 220 -3.78 0.87 -19.48
N GLY A 221 -2.83 0.27 -18.78
CA GLY A 221 -2.32 0.82 -17.50
C GLY A 221 -3.07 0.39 -16.25
N MET A 222 -4.37 0.04 -16.35
CA MET A 222 -5.12 -0.51 -15.20
C MET A 222 -4.83 -2.00 -14.94
N GLU A 223 -4.28 -2.73 -15.92
CA GLU A 223 -4.00 -4.16 -15.75
C GLU A 223 -3.06 -4.42 -14.56
N ARG A 224 -1.93 -3.71 -14.49
CA ARG A 224 -0.98 -3.85 -13.37
C ARG A 224 -1.60 -3.51 -12.02
N TYR A 225 -2.40 -2.44 -11.96
CA TYR A 225 -3.09 -2.06 -10.74
C TYR A 225 -4.04 -3.17 -10.28
N ILE A 226 -4.81 -3.74 -11.20
CA ILE A 226 -5.77 -4.80 -10.90
C ILE A 226 -5.07 -6.13 -10.56
N GLU A 227 -3.98 -6.46 -11.23
CA GLU A 227 -3.13 -7.60 -10.87
C GLU A 227 -2.67 -7.50 -9.42
N GLY A 228 -2.16 -6.35 -9.01
CA GLY A 228 -1.81 -6.10 -7.61
C GLY A 228 -2.98 -6.19 -6.61
N LEU A 229 -4.23 -5.91 -7.06
CA LEU A 229 -5.43 -6.10 -6.23
C LEU A 229 -5.88 -7.57 -6.14
N THR A 230 -5.61 -8.37 -7.17
CA THR A 230 -6.07 -9.77 -7.27
C THR A 230 -5.03 -10.77 -6.82
N GLU A 231 -3.76 -10.38 -6.73
CA GLU A 231 -2.75 -11.23 -6.13
C GLU A 231 -3.14 -11.53 -4.69
N PRO A 232 -3.27 -12.81 -4.32
CA PRO A 232 -3.56 -13.18 -2.94
C PRO A 232 -2.38 -12.74 -2.07
N LYS A 233 -2.53 -11.61 -1.39
CA LYS A 233 -1.59 -11.23 -0.34
C LYS A 233 -1.75 -12.23 0.79
N ILE A 234 -0.99 -13.32 0.73
CA ILE A 234 -0.83 -14.18 1.89
C ILE A 234 -0.14 -13.30 2.94
N PRO A 235 -0.76 -13.08 4.12
CA PRO A 235 -0.13 -12.26 5.13
C PRO A 235 1.29 -12.75 5.38
N TRP A 236 2.27 -11.87 5.30
CA TRP A 236 3.68 -12.24 5.44
C TRP A 236 3.95 -13.04 6.72
N LYS A 237 3.22 -12.75 7.79
CA LYS A 237 3.25 -13.54 9.02
C LYS A 237 2.91 -15.01 8.78
N SER A 238 1.89 -15.31 7.98
CA SER A 238 1.54 -16.70 7.64
C SER A 238 2.65 -17.39 6.84
N GLN A 239 3.32 -16.67 5.93
CA GLN A 239 4.46 -17.20 5.18
C GLN A 239 5.67 -17.43 6.10
N LEU A 240 5.95 -16.50 7.00
CA LEU A 240 6.98 -16.63 8.02
C LEU A 240 6.72 -17.86 8.91
N TRP A 241 5.50 -18.00 9.41
CA TRP A 241 5.11 -19.15 10.24
C TRP A 241 5.11 -20.47 9.47
N GLN A 242 4.76 -20.46 8.18
CA GLN A 242 4.90 -21.65 7.34
C GLN A 242 6.37 -22.05 7.22
N PHE A 243 7.25 -21.11 6.90
CA PHE A 243 8.71 -21.34 6.84
C PHE A 243 9.25 -21.90 8.15
N LEU A 244 8.95 -21.27 9.29
CA LEU A 244 9.38 -21.73 10.61
C LEU A 244 8.87 -23.13 10.94
N ASN A 245 7.58 -23.42 10.63
CA ASN A 245 6.98 -24.74 10.87
C ASN A 245 7.62 -25.83 10.01
N GLU A 246 8.01 -25.53 8.76
CA GLU A 246 8.74 -26.49 7.92
C GLU A 246 10.10 -26.81 8.50
N MET A 247 10.81 -25.81 9.03
CA MET A 247 12.12 -25.99 9.65
C MET A 247 12.03 -26.79 10.96
N VAL A 248 10.99 -26.55 11.76
CA VAL A 248 10.76 -27.24 13.04
C VAL A 248 10.32 -28.70 12.83
N LYS A 249 9.59 -28.99 11.76
CA LYS A 249 9.04 -30.35 11.49
C LYS A 249 10.06 -31.33 10.88
N ASN A 250 11.18 -30.87 10.40
CA ASN A 250 12.12 -31.71 9.64
C ASN A 250 13.13 -32.50 10.49
N ASP A 251 13.08 -32.45 11.83
CA ASP A 251 13.94 -33.24 12.70
C ASP A 251 13.34 -34.63 12.98
N TYR A 252 13.35 -35.49 11.95
CA TYR A 252 13.10 -36.91 12.12
C TYR A 252 14.40 -37.61 12.54
N SER A 253 14.44 -38.18 13.77
CA SER A 253 15.58 -38.94 14.26
C SER A 253 15.32 -40.44 14.25
N TRP A 254 16.26 -41.20 13.69
CA TRP A 254 16.27 -42.65 13.80
C TRP A 254 16.63 -43.16 15.20
N MET A 255 17.20 -42.29 16.04
CA MET A 255 17.56 -42.66 17.43
C MET A 255 16.35 -42.82 18.34
N ARG A 256 15.22 -42.23 17.98
CA ARG A 256 13.93 -42.38 18.68
C ARG A 256 12.86 -42.80 17.70
N PRO A 257 12.74 -44.11 17.39
CA PRO A 257 11.73 -44.54 16.42
C PRO A 257 10.31 -44.27 16.93
N ASN A 258 9.41 -44.02 15.98
CA ASN A 258 8.01 -43.71 16.29
C ASN A 258 7.32 -44.89 16.97
N PRO A 259 6.87 -44.77 18.24
CA PRO A 259 6.32 -45.87 19.01
C PRO A 259 5.05 -46.50 18.39
N ARG A 260 4.31 -45.77 17.59
CA ARG A 260 3.08 -46.24 16.92
C ARG A 260 3.35 -47.35 15.91
N TYR A 261 4.51 -47.33 15.26
CA TYR A 261 4.85 -48.31 14.22
C TYR A 261 5.77 -49.43 14.70
N MET A 262 6.36 -49.27 15.90
CA MET A 262 7.21 -50.33 16.48
C MET A 262 6.46 -51.62 16.73
N GLN A 263 5.15 -51.56 17.12
CA GLN A 263 4.33 -52.72 17.32
C GLN A 263 4.00 -53.51 16.05
N SER A 264 4.06 -52.88 14.88
CA SER A 264 3.86 -53.49 13.57
C SER A 264 5.15 -53.99 12.90
N GLY A 265 6.28 -53.96 13.64
CA GLY A 265 7.57 -54.36 13.12
C GLY A 265 8.23 -53.39 12.16
N CYS A 266 7.64 -52.20 11.92
CA CYS A 266 8.21 -51.14 11.11
C CYS A 266 8.96 -50.15 11.99
N ILE A 267 10.26 -50.01 11.75
CA ILE A 267 11.07 -48.99 12.40
C ILE A 267 11.01 -47.75 11.48
N LEU A 268 10.22 -46.73 11.88
CA LEU A 268 10.14 -45.43 11.22
C LEU A 268 10.78 -44.39 12.14
N PRO A 269 11.45 -43.37 11.58
CA PRO A 269 12.02 -42.30 12.39
C PRO A 269 10.89 -41.60 13.16
N GLY A 270 11.12 -41.35 14.44
CA GLY A 270 10.22 -40.55 15.26
C GLY A 270 10.57 -39.09 15.21
N LEU A 271 9.60 -38.21 15.42
CA LEU A 271 9.86 -36.80 15.69
C LEU A 271 10.78 -36.75 16.93
N SER A 272 12.01 -36.31 16.74
CA SER A 272 12.87 -35.93 17.86
C SER A 272 12.29 -34.63 18.45
N SER A 273 12.22 -34.59 19.79
CA SER A 273 11.93 -33.31 20.45
C SER A 273 12.94 -32.28 19.94
N ILE A 274 12.45 -31.10 19.57
CA ILE A 274 13.23 -29.96 19.13
C ILE A 274 14.41 -29.78 20.11
N GLU A 275 15.61 -30.26 19.76
CA GLU A 275 16.79 -29.66 20.34
C GLU A 275 16.83 -28.27 19.73
N ALA A 276 16.51 -27.33 20.57
CA ALA A 276 16.42 -25.94 20.26
C ALA A 276 17.74 -25.45 19.64
N GLY A 277 17.77 -25.44 18.31
CA GLY A 277 18.88 -24.87 17.56
C GLY A 277 18.83 -23.35 17.61
N THR A 278 19.84 -22.73 17.04
CA THR A 278 19.90 -21.27 16.93
C THR A 278 19.31 -20.83 15.60
N GLY A 279 18.22 -20.03 15.61
CA GLY A 279 17.77 -19.28 14.46
C GLY A 279 18.52 -17.95 14.38
N VAL A 280 18.81 -17.47 13.17
CA VAL A 280 19.50 -16.19 12.98
C VAL A 280 18.57 -15.20 12.30
N ILE A 281 18.56 -13.98 12.80
CA ILE A 281 17.87 -12.84 12.20
C ILE A 281 18.90 -11.78 11.87
N LEU A 282 19.06 -11.48 10.59
CA LEU A 282 19.85 -10.38 10.08
C LEU A 282 18.92 -9.22 9.75
N MET A 283 19.28 -8.04 10.17
CA MET A 283 18.55 -6.81 9.84
C MET A 283 19.50 -5.84 9.17
N ASP A 284 19.13 -5.42 7.97
CA ASP A 284 19.77 -4.31 7.29
C ASP A 284 19.43 -3.02 8.05
N VAL A 285 20.48 -2.33 8.52
CA VAL A 285 20.34 -1.06 9.25
C VAL A 285 20.96 0.10 8.47
N SER A 286 20.86 0.05 7.14
CA SER A 286 21.18 1.17 6.27
C SER A 286 20.32 2.40 6.59
N GLY A 287 20.68 3.57 6.06
CA GLY A 287 20.08 4.86 6.45
C GLY A 287 18.57 5.03 6.20
N SER A 288 17.90 4.01 5.66
CA SER A 288 16.45 3.98 5.36
C SER A 288 15.59 3.28 6.43
N VAL A 289 16.19 2.62 7.43
CA VAL A 289 15.45 1.88 8.46
C VAL A 289 15.04 2.78 9.62
N TYR A 290 13.74 2.83 9.90
CA TYR A 290 13.16 3.66 10.95
C TYR A 290 13.05 2.90 12.28
N GLU A 291 13.07 3.65 13.40
CA GLU A 291 12.96 3.10 14.77
C GLU A 291 11.69 2.27 14.99
N GLU A 292 10.61 2.58 14.26
CA GLU A 292 9.34 1.86 14.29
C GLU A 292 9.46 0.44 13.72
N GLU A 293 10.21 0.27 12.62
CA GLU A 293 10.47 -1.02 11.98
C GLU A 293 11.28 -1.95 12.90
N ILE A 294 12.27 -1.39 13.62
CA ILE A 294 13.05 -2.14 14.62
C ILE A 294 12.17 -2.60 15.77
N ARG A 295 11.21 -1.76 16.21
CA ARG A 295 10.29 -2.07 17.31
C ARG A 295 9.31 -3.17 16.91
N GLN A 296 8.81 -3.10 15.68
CA GLN A 296 7.91 -4.12 15.12
C GLN A 296 8.63 -5.47 14.97
N MET A 297 9.89 -5.45 14.51
CA MET A 297 10.76 -6.62 14.45
C MET A 297 10.96 -7.27 15.82
N ALA A 298 11.23 -6.48 16.85
CA ALA A 298 11.37 -6.99 18.22
C ALA A 298 10.10 -7.73 18.67
N GLY A 299 8.92 -7.21 18.32
CA GLY A 299 7.64 -7.87 18.58
C GLY A 299 7.50 -9.23 17.89
N GLU A 300 7.93 -9.34 16.62
CA GLU A 300 7.92 -10.64 15.91
C GLU A 300 8.91 -11.64 16.52
N MET A 301 10.08 -11.19 16.94
CA MET A 301 11.05 -12.05 17.66
C MET A 301 10.47 -12.55 18.99
N ASP A 302 9.76 -11.70 19.74
CA ASP A 302 9.06 -12.09 20.97
C ASP A 302 8.02 -13.18 20.70
N GLU A 303 7.23 -13.05 19.64
CA GLU A 303 6.24 -14.03 19.25
C GLU A 303 6.90 -15.37 18.88
N ILE A 304 7.96 -15.36 18.09
CA ILE A 304 8.70 -16.57 17.70
C ILE A 304 9.28 -17.29 18.92
N LEU A 305 9.93 -16.57 19.84
CA LEU A 305 10.51 -17.15 21.04
C LEU A 305 9.44 -17.69 22.01
N THR A 306 8.25 -17.06 22.04
CA THR A 306 7.16 -17.50 22.89
C THR A 306 6.52 -18.77 22.35
N VAL A 307 6.37 -18.90 21.03
CA VAL A 307 5.68 -20.03 20.38
C VAL A 307 6.57 -21.25 20.20
N ILE A 308 7.89 -21.06 20.02
CA ILE A 308 8.85 -22.16 19.81
C ILE A 308 9.72 -22.36 21.05
N PRO A 309 9.32 -23.28 21.96
CA PRO A 309 10.05 -23.49 23.21
C PRO A 309 11.48 -23.96 22.98
N GLY A 310 12.42 -23.33 23.69
CA GLY A 310 13.84 -23.69 23.65
C GLY A 310 14.59 -23.21 22.40
N LEU A 311 13.97 -22.48 21.48
CA LEU A 311 14.67 -21.80 20.38
C LEU A 311 15.56 -20.68 20.94
N LYS A 312 16.75 -20.53 20.38
CA LYS A 312 17.59 -19.35 20.58
C LYS A 312 17.55 -18.53 19.32
N LEU A 313 17.36 -17.22 19.44
CA LEU A 313 17.44 -16.30 18.33
C LEU A 313 18.68 -15.45 18.47
N ARG A 314 19.50 -15.42 17.42
CA ARG A 314 20.63 -14.51 17.31
C ARG A 314 20.26 -13.40 16.35
N PHE A 315 20.27 -12.19 16.84
CA PHE A 315 20.04 -10.98 16.08
C PHE A 315 21.36 -10.31 15.70
N MET A 316 21.52 -9.99 14.44
CA MET A 316 22.66 -9.18 13.98
C MET A 316 22.15 -8.01 13.13
N ALA A 317 22.53 -6.80 13.53
CA ALA A 317 22.34 -5.61 12.71
C ALA A 317 23.53 -5.45 11.77
N VAL A 318 23.28 -5.36 10.48
CA VAL A 318 24.29 -5.34 9.43
C VAL A 318 24.07 -4.14 8.52
N ASP A 319 25.14 -3.41 8.23
CA ASP A 319 25.22 -2.45 7.12
C ASP A 319 26.36 -2.89 6.18
N THR A 320 27.44 -2.15 6.05
CA THR A 320 28.71 -2.62 5.43
C THR A 320 29.55 -3.45 6.39
N SER A 321 29.14 -3.58 7.64
CA SER A 321 29.76 -4.34 8.72
C SER A 321 28.71 -4.74 9.77
N ILE A 322 29.06 -5.66 10.66
CA ILE A 322 28.18 -6.04 11.78
C ILE A 322 28.22 -4.93 12.83
N ARG A 323 27.07 -4.34 13.13
CA ARG A 323 26.89 -3.24 14.10
C ARG A 323 26.44 -3.74 15.47
N ALA A 324 25.62 -4.78 15.49
CA ALA A 324 25.19 -5.45 16.71
C ALA A 324 25.17 -6.96 16.47
N ASP A 325 25.42 -7.75 17.51
CA ASP A 325 25.40 -9.22 17.50
C ASP A 325 24.98 -9.66 18.90
N GLU A 326 23.69 -9.98 19.05
CA GLU A 326 23.06 -10.30 20.34
C GLU A 326 22.28 -11.61 20.24
N GLN A 327 22.24 -12.37 21.32
CA GLN A 327 21.51 -13.64 21.38
C GLN A 327 20.38 -13.53 22.42
N PHE A 328 19.21 -14.01 22.04
CA PHE A 328 18.00 -13.96 22.86
C PHE A 328 17.42 -15.34 23.04
N THR A 329 16.79 -15.53 24.19
CA THR A 329 16.04 -16.72 24.59
C THR A 329 14.64 -16.32 25.06
N GLN A 330 13.79 -17.28 25.36
CA GLN A 330 12.45 -17.01 25.89
C GLN A 330 12.47 -16.21 27.22
N GLU A 331 13.58 -16.25 27.96
CA GLU A 331 13.73 -15.50 29.23
C GLU A 331 13.95 -14.01 29.01
N ASP A 332 14.38 -13.62 27.81
CA ASP A 332 14.70 -12.23 27.45
C ASP A 332 13.50 -11.43 26.92
N VAL A 333 12.33 -12.07 26.78
CA VAL A 333 11.08 -11.43 26.35
C VAL A 333 10.53 -10.53 27.45
N PRO A 334 10.18 -9.22 27.16
CA PRO A 334 10.17 -8.56 25.86
C PRO A 334 11.55 -8.02 25.41
N ILE A 335 11.90 -8.34 24.17
CA ILE A 335 13.18 -7.94 23.57
C ILE A 335 13.20 -6.42 23.32
N LYS A 336 14.33 -5.81 23.60
CA LYS A 336 14.59 -4.39 23.31
C LYS A 336 15.79 -4.27 22.39
N LEU A 337 15.53 -4.12 21.11
CA LEU A 337 16.55 -3.82 20.12
C LEU A 337 16.94 -2.34 20.16
N LYS A 338 18.21 -2.04 20.01
CA LYS A 338 18.72 -0.68 19.88
C LYS A 338 18.92 -0.35 18.42
N ALA A 339 18.41 0.81 17.99
CA ALA A 339 18.71 1.35 16.69
C ALA A 339 20.20 1.68 16.58
N VAL A 340 20.92 0.94 15.77
CA VAL A 340 22.36 1.18 15.49
C VAL A 340 22.54 1.05 13.99
N GLY A 341 22.66 2.16 13.27
CA GLY A 341 22.83 2.13 11.82
C GLY A 341 23.10 3.51 11.22
N GLY A 342 23.33 3.56 9.90
CA GLY A 342 23.57 4.78 9.14
C GLY A 342 24.64 4.67 8.07
N GLY A 343 25.06 3.45 7.72
CA GLY A 343 26.03 3.15 6.64
C GLY A 343 25.34 2.80 5.32
N GLY A 344 26.14 2.33 4.35
CA GLY A 344 25.65 1.67 3.12
C GLY A 344 25.24 0.23 3.40
N THR A 345 24.75 -0.50 2.38
CA THR A 345 24.28 -1.88 2.49
C THR A 345 25.27 -2.86 1.86
N ASP A 346 25.60 -3.94 2.58
CA ASP A 346 26.32 -5.12 2.07
C ASP A 346 25.79 -6.37 2.78
N PHE A 347 25.33 -7.36 2.02
CA PHE A 347 24.74 -8.58 2.60
C PHE A 347 25.79 -9.60 3.08
N ARG A 348 27.01 -9.54 2.55
CA ARG A 348 28.06 -10.54 2.81
C ARG A 348 28.53 -10.63 4.27
N PRO A 349 28.72 -9.54 5.03
CA PRO A 349 29.31 -9.60 6.36
C PRO A 349 28.58 -10.52 7.35
N GLY A 350 27.24 -10.54 7.28
CA GLY A 350 26.41 -11.42 8.12
C GLY A 350 26.66 -12.89 7.82
N PHE A 351 26.66 -13.27 6.54
CA PHE A 351 26.94 -14.65 6.11
C PHE A 351 28.37 -15.08 6.38
N GLU A 352 29.36 -14.24 6.09
CA GLU A 352 30.77 -14.52 6.39
C GLU A 352 31.04 -14.74 7.88
N ARG A 353 30.27 -14.07 8.74
CA ARG A 353 30.36 -14.25 10.18
C ARG A 353 29.90 -15.64 10.58
N LEU A 354 28.77 -16.10 10.01
CA LEU A 354 28.22 -17.41 10.28
C LEU A 354 29.07 -18.55 9.71
N GLU A 355 29.69 -18.38 8.54
CA GLU A 355 30.58 -19.37 7.93
C GLU A 355 31.84 -19.64 8.78
N LYS A 356 32.29 -18.66 9.58
CA LYS A 356 33.47 -18.79 10.46
C LYS A 356 33.14 -19.52 11.77
N GLU A 357 31.89 -19.82 12.03
CA GLU A 357 31.43 -20.46 13.25
C GLU A 357 31.18 -21.96 13.06
N PHE A 358 31.39 -22.72 14.14
CA PHE A 358 31.19 -24.17 14.12
C PHE A 358 29.75 -24.60 14.17
N GLU A 359 28.83 -23.70 14.56
CA GLU A 359 27.42 -24.00 14.74
C GLU A 359 26.63 -23.49 13.53
N THR A 360 26.07 -24.42 12.76
CA THR A 360 25.21 -24.07 11.62
C THR A 360 23.84 -23.65 12.13
N PRO A 361 23.32 -22.46 11.76
CA PRO A 361 21.99 -22.02 12.17
C PRO A 361 20.91 -22.93 11.58
N LYS A 362 19.80 -23.10 12.29
CA LYS A 362 18.63 -23.86 11.81
C LYS A 362 17.95 -23.16 10.64
N PHE A 363 17.93 -21.85 10.67
CA PHE A 363 17.41 -20.97 9.61
C PHE A 363 18.02 -19.58 9.75
N LEU A 364 17.94 -18.81 8.66
CA LEU A 364 18.28 -17.40 8.64
C LEU A 364 17.13 -16.61 8.03
N ILE A 365 16.75 -15.52 8.69
CA ILE A 365 15.78 -14.54 8.17
C ILE A 365 16.55 -13.23 7.98
N TYR A 366 16.54 -12.69 6.75
CA TYR A 366 17.21 -11.42 6.44
C TYR A 366 16.16 -10.36 6.11
N PHE A 367 16.04 -9.34 6.96
CA PHE A 367 15.17 -8.20 6.73
C PHE A 367 15.95 -7.09 6.03
N THR A 368 15.50 -6.66 4.86
CA THR A 368 16.19 -5.69 4.01
C THR A 368 15.22 -5.03 3.03
N ASP A 369 15.57 -3.82 2.58
CA ASP A 369 14.90 -3.12 1.47
C ASP A 369 15.40 -3.58 0.09
N MET A 370 16.27 -4.62 0.04
CA MET A 370 16.86 -5.17 -1.19
C MET A 370 17.62 -4.14 -2.06
N CYS A 371 17.99 -2.99 -1.52
CA CYS A 371 18.72 -1.95 -2.26
C CYS A 371 20.24 -2.27 -2.39
N CYS A 372 20.60 -3.54 -2.52
CA CYS A 372 21.99 -3.97 -2.67
C CYS A 372 22.08 -5.23 -3.51
N TYR A 373 23.18 -5.37 -4.27
CA TYR A 373 23.47 -6.53 -5.13
C TYR A 373 24.68 -7.34 -4.64
N SER A 374 25.22 -7.04 -3.45
CA SER A 374 26.40 -7.72 -2.88
C SER A 374 25.98 -8.96 -2.11
N PHE A 375 25.57 -10.00 -2.83
CA PHE A 375 25.22 -11.30 -2.25
C PHE A 375 26.47 -12.13 -1.97
N PRO A 376 26.41 -13.13 -1.03
CA PRO A 376 27.49 -14.10 -0.83
C PRO A 376 27.70 -14.99 -2.07
N ASP A 377 28.94 -15.32 -2.38
CA ASP A 377 29.32 -16.16 -3.54
C ASP A 377 28.86 -17.62 -3.41
N ARG A 378 28.62 -18.07 -2.18
CA ARG A 378 28.20 -19.44 -1.89
C ARG A 378 26.83 -19.49 -1.27
N HIS A 379 26.04 -20.46 -1.72
CA HIS A 379 24.79 -20.80 -1.06
C HIS A 379 25.09 -21.38 0.32
N PRO A 380 24.48 -20.88 1.40
CA PRO A 380 24.61 -21.49 2.71
C PRO A 380 23.89 -22.85 2.76
N ASP A 381 24.39 -23.76 3.61
CA ASP A 381 23.81 -25.10 3.81
C ASP A 381 22.54 -25.09 4.71
N TYR A 382 22.04 -23.91 5.06
CA TYR A 382 20.86 -23.70 5.88
C TYR A 382 19.81 -22.88 5.13
N PRO A 383 18.52 -23.04 5.46
CA PRO A 383 17.43 -22.30 4.83
C PRO A 383 17.51 -20.80 5.10
N VAL A 384 17.33 -20.01 4.04
CA VAL A 384 17.34 -18.54 4.09
C VAL A 384 15.98 -18.00 3.65
N LEU A 385 15.42 -17.11 4.46
CA LEU A 385 14.22 -16.33 4.16
C LEU A 385 14.62 -14.86 4.03
N TRP A 386 14.39 -14.28 2.86
CA TRP A 386 14.55 -12.86 2.59
C TRP A 386 13.22 -12.15 2.85
N ALA A 387 13.17 -11.33 3.86
CA ALA A 387 12.02 -10.53 4.23
C ALA A 387 12.20 -9.12 3.67
N PHE A 388 11.55 -8.85 2.54
CA PHE A 388 11.60 -7.55 1.88
C PHE A 388 10.74 -6.54 2.64
N VAL A 389 11.38 -5.51 3.16
CA VAL A 389 10.77 -4.40 3.88
C VAL A 389 10.88 -3.15 3.01
N GLY A 390 9.94 -2.94 2.10
CA GLY A 390 10.02 -1.82 1.18
C GLY A 390 8.67 -1.49 0.55
N ARG A 391 8.58 -0.29 -0.05
CA ARG A 391 7.41 0.11 -0.82
C ARG A 391 7.64 -0.23 -2.29
N GLY A 392 6.90 -1.22 -2.79
CA GLY A 392 6.96 -1.65 -4.19
C GLY A 392 7.48 -3.08 -4.36
N ASP A 393 7.51 -3.54 -5.60
CA ASP A 393 8.16 -4.81 -5.93
C ASP A 393 9.67 -4.65 -5.78
N TYR A 394 10.30 -5.63 -5.12
CA TYR A 394 11.77 -5.70 -5.16
C TYR A 394 12.20 -5.83 -6.63
N SER A 395 13.27 -5.11 -6.97
CA SER A 395 13.76 -4.92 -8.32
C SER A 395 13.93 -6.22 -9.12
N ASP A 396 14.09 -6.07 -10.42
CA ASP A 396 14.11 -7.08 -11.48
C ASP A 396 15.05 -8.30 -11.28
N GLU A 397 15.84 -8.35 -10.20
CA GLU A 397 16.75 -9.47 -9.90
C GLU A 397 16.46 -10.05 -8.49
N PRO A 398 15.85 -11.26 -8.40
CA PRO A 398 15.66 -11.95 -7.12
C PRO A 398 17.00 -12.37 -6.51
N PRO A 399 17.06 -12.54 -5.16
CA PRO A 399 18.25 -13.09 -4.52
C PRO A 399 18.67 -14.43 -5.13
N PRO A 400 19.97 -14.72 -5.23
CA PRO A 400 20.48 -15.93 -5.90
C PRO A 400 20.09 -17.23 -5.18
N PHE A 401 19.62 -17.17 -3.94
CA PHE A 401 19.17 -18.29 -3.11
C PHE A 401 18.14 -17.86 -2.07
N GLY A 402 17.48 -18.85 -1.49
CA GLY A 402 16.47 -18.65 -0.44
C GLY A 402 15.07 -18.37 -0.96
N THR A 403 14.15 -18.15 -0.05
CA THR A 403 12.76 -17.77 -0.32
C THR A 403 12.57 -16.29 -0.03
N VAL A 404 11.80 -15.58 -0.86
CA VAL A 404 11.49 -14.16 -0.63
C VAL A 404 10.06 -14.01 -0.16
N ILE A 405 9.83 -13.18 0.85
CA ILE A 405 8.51 -12.74 1.29
C ILE A 405 8.45 -11.21 1.33
N ASN A 406 7.32 -10.64 0.99
CA ASN A 406 7.07 -9.21 1.13
C ASN A 406 6.49 -8.94 2.52
N VAL A 407 7.16 -8.07 3.28
CA VAL A 407 6.75 -7.66 4.63
C VAL A 407 6.11 -6.29 4.54
N ASP A 408 4.78 -6.25 4.56
CA ASP A 408 4.05 -5.00 4.74
C ASP A 408 4.08 -4.67 6.25
N LEU A 409 4.95 -3.75 6.64
CA LEU A 409 4.93 -3.19 7.99
C LEU A 409 3.73 -2.24 8.07
N ASP A 410 2.73 -2.60 8.85
CA ASP A 410 1.55 -1.76 9.09
C ASP A 410 1.98 -0.40 9.64
N LYS A 411 1.57 0.69 8.95
CA LYS A 411 1.77 2.07 9.37
C LYS A 411 0.68 2.54 10.30
#